data_8b7021c483848314caeedbe5f09752a2
#
_entry.id   8b7021c483848314caeedbe5f09752a2
#
_cell.length_a   1.000
_cell.length_b   1.000
_cell.length_c   1.000
_cell.angle_alpha   90.00
_cell.angle_beta   90.00
_cell.angle_gamma   90.00
#
_symmetry.space_group_name_H-M   'P 1'
#
loop_
_entity.id
_entity.type
_entity.pdbx_description
1 polymer ?
#
loop_
_entity_poly.entity_id
_entity_poly.type
_entity_poly.pdbx_seq_one_letter_code
_entity_poly.pdbx_strand_id
1 'polypeptide(L)'
;MLLNLLSRFWIFVVKSLRHLPIGARSALADVLALLFWIAIPQRRRVTLTNLRLCFPQKSEAERRALARRFYRNLMRAALDHGVLWSGTRDEVAAMVRFERVENITETVARGEHLIVIAPHFVGLDAAGIGLNLHVRGCSLYQKQANPVWDEAALAGRMRFAEPELIAKSGHQDLKAVIRAMRKGLPFYYLPDMDHGRKNSIFVPFFGVPADTIPIDGR
;
A
#
# COMPACT_ATOMS: atom_id res chain seq x y z
N MET A 1 8.09 20.13 18.64
CA MET A 1 9.54 19.95 18.37
C MET A 1 10.02 18.52 18.65
N LEU A 2 9.85 18.00 19.86
CA LEU A 2 10.30 16.64 20.25
C LEU A 2 9.71 15.53 19.36
N LEU A 3 8.40 15.55 19.06
CA LEU A 3 7.74 14.55 18.23
C LEU A 3 8.32 14.49 16.81
N ASN A 4 8.67 15.62 16.22
CA ASN A 4 9.28 15.67 14.89
C ASN A 4 10.73 15.13 14.92
N LEU A 5 11.46 15.34 16.00
CA LEU A 5 12.80 14.79 16.16
C LEU A 5 12.75 13.27 16.28
N LEU A 6 11.84 12.74 17.08
CA LEU A 6 11.59 11.29 17.18
C LEU A 6 11.17 10.69 15.84
N SER A 7 10.29 11.38 15.09
CA SER A 7 9.89 10.92 13.76
C SER A 7 11.07 10.87 12.79
N ARG A 8 11.94 11.89 12.76
CA ARG A 8 13.17 11.89 11.94
C ARG A 8 14.12 10.75 12.33
N PHE A 9 14.29 10.49 13.63
CA PHE A 9 15.07 9.36 14.10
C PHE A 9 14.52 8.02 13.60
N TRP A 10 13.20 7.80 13.73
CA TRP A 10 12.59 6.56 13.26
C TRP A 10 12.66 6.40 11.74
N ILE A 11 12.50 7.48 10.97
CA ILE A 11 12.68 7.44 9.51
C ILE A 11 14.13 7.08 9.16
N PHE A 12 15.10 7.62 9.87
CA PHE A 12 16.50 7.24 9.71
C PHE A 12 16.71 5.75 10.00
N VAL A 13 16.16 5.23 11.11
CA VAL A 13 16.21 3.80 11.45
C VAL A 13 15.60 2.97 10.33
N VAL A 14 14.38 3.30 9.87
CA VAL A 14 13.71 2.57 8.77
C VAL A 14 14.60 2.56 7.51
N LYS A 15 15.12 3.70 7.10
CA LYS A 15 16.02 3.78 5.93
C LYS A 15 17.31 2.96 6.10
N SER A 16 17.85 2.89 7.32
CA SER A 16 19.04 2.10 7.63
C SER A 16 18.81 0.59 7.54
N LEU A 17 17.57 0.12 7.67
CA LEU A 17 17.23 -1.30 7.55
C LEU A 17 17.54 -1.90 6.16
N ARG A 18 17.71 -1.06 5.14
CA ARG A 18 18.14 -1.52 3.81
C ARG A 18 19.48 -2.26 3.84
N HIS A 19 20.36 -1.89 4.78
CA HIS A 19 21.69 -2.49 4.90
C HIS A 19 21.69 -3.85 5.59
N LEU A 20 20.55 -4.26 6.19
CA LEU A 20 20.41 -5.59 6.74
C LEU A 20 20.19 -6.63 5.63
N PRO A 21 20.87 -7.78 5.68
CA PRO A 21 20.56 -8.91 4.81
C PRO A 21 19.09 -9.30 4.91
N ILE A 22 18.50 -9.80 3.82
CA ILE A 22 17.08 -10.16 3.75
C ILE A 22 16.69 -11.19 4.84
N GLY A 23 17.59 -12.13 5.18
CA GLY A 23 17.38 -13.09 6.27
C GLY A 23 17.25 -12.41 7.63
N ALA A 24 18.11 -11.43 7.92
CA ALA A 24 18.04 -10.68 9.17
C ALA A 24 16.79 -9.81 9.27
N ARG A 25 16.40 -9.16 8.17
CA ARG A 25 15.11 -8.40 8.10
C ARG A 25 13.93 -9.34 8.32
N SER A 26 13.95 -10.53 7.72
CA SER A 26 12.88 -11.51 7.89
C SER A 26 12.78 -12.01 9.33
N ALA A 27 13.90 -12.31 9.98
CA ALA A 27 13.92 -12.72 11.39
C ALA A 27 13.41 -11.58 12.31
N LEU A 28 13.83 -10.34 12.06
CA LEU A 28 13.32 -9.17 12.78
C LEU A 28 11.82 -9.01 12.59
N ALA A 29 11.31 -9.17 11.36
CA ALA A 29 9.89 -9.11 11.07
C ALA A 29 9.09 -10.19 11.81
N ASP A 30 9.63 -11.40 11.95
CA ASP A 30 8.98 -12.49 12.68
C ASP A 30 8.89 -12.18 14.18
N VAL A 31 9.92 -11.59 14.77
CA VAL A 31 9.91 -11.12 16.17
C VAL A 31 8.89 -9.99 16.35
N LEU A 32 8.92 -8.98 15.48
CA LEU A 32 7.97 -7.85 15.55
C LEU A 32 6.52 -8.32 15.35
N ALA A 33 6.29 -9.29 14.46
CA ALA A 33 4.96 -9.87 14.27
C ALA A 33 4.44 -10.60 15.51
N LEU A 34 5.32 -11.31 16.21
CA LEU A 34 4.98 -11.95 17.49
C LEU A 34 4.66 -10.91 18.57
N LEU A 35 5.48 -9.88 18.69
CA LEU A 35 5.23 -8.78 19.64
C LEU A 35 3.92 -8.07 19.33
N PHE A 36 3.65 -7.76 18.06
CA PHE A 36 2.40 -7.15 17.63
C PHE A 36 1.19 -8.03 17.93
N TRP A 37 1.31 -9.34 17.70
CA TRP A 37 0.26 -10.31 18.00
C TRP A 37 -0.10 -10.34 19.48
N ILE A 38 0.89 -10.20 20.36
CA ILE A 38 0.69 -10.20 21.83
C ILE A 38 0.19 -8.84 22.30
N ALA A 39 0.84 -7.76 21.87
CA ALA A 39 0.63 -6.42 22.41
C ALA A 39 -0.67 -5.76 21.94
N ILE A 40 -1.21 -6.14 20.77
CA ILE A 40 -2.38 -5.46 20.18
C ILE A 40 -3.55 -6.45 19.99
N PRO A 41 -4.19 -6.90 21.07
CA PRO A 41 -5.26 -7.91 21.03
C PRO A 41 -6.48 -7.44 20.23
N GLN A 42 -6.76 -6.13 20.20
CA GLN A 42 -7.87 -5.57 19.44
C GLN A 42 -7.71 -5.82 17.93
N ARG A 43 -6.54 -5.54 17.35
CA ARG A 43 -6.27 -5.80 15.94
C ARG A 43 -6.33 -7.28 15.61
N ARG A 44 -5.81 -8.13 16.51
CA ARG A 44 -5.91 -9.58 16.38
C ARG A 44 -7.36 -10.05 16.33
N ARG A 45 -8.24 -9.53 17.22
CA ARG A 45 -9.67 -9.86 17.21
C ARG A 45 -10.31 -9.50 15.87
N VAL A 46 -10.09 -8.28 15.38
CA VAL A 46 -10.63 -7.82 14.08
C VAL A 46 -10.17 -8.75 12.95
N THR A 47 -8.88 -9.06 12.88
CA THR A 47 -8.35 -9.96 11.86
C THR A 47 -8.98 -11.35 11.91
N LEU A 48 -9.12 -11.94 13.11
CA LEU A 48 -9.73 -13.26 13.27
C LEU A 48 -11.22 -13.23 12.95
N THR A 49 -11.94 -12.15 13.28
CA THR A 49 -13.35 -11.97 12.91
C THR A 49 -13.52 -11.91 11.40
N ASN A 50 -12.72 -11.10 10.70
CA ASN A 50 -12.76 -11.03 9.24
C ASN A 50 -12.44 -12.38 8.60
N LEU A 51 -11.46 -13.12 9.13
CA LEU A 51 -11.16 -14.46 8.63
C LEU A 51 -12.28 -15.47 8.88
N ARG A 52 -13.04 -15.36 9.97
CA ARG A 52 -14.23 -16.19 10.20
C ARG A 52 -15.34 -15.89 9.19
N LEU A 53 -15.55 -14.63 8.91
CA LEU A 53 -16.56 -14.20 7.95
C LEU A 53 -16.20 -14.66 6.52
N CYS A 54 -14.96 -14.42 6.08
CA CYS A 54 -14.53 -14.71 4.72
C CYS A 54 -14.22 -16.21 4.47
N PHE A 55 -13.83 -16.94 5.50
CA PHE A 55 -13.44 -18.37 5.41
C PHE A 55 -14.14 -19.21 6.49
N PRO A 56 -15.49 -19.29 6.47
CA PRO A 56 -16.24 -20.03 7.47
C PRO A 56 -15.90 -21.54 7.48
N GLN A 57 -15.50 -22.09 6.33
CA GLN A 57 -15.13 -23.50 6.16
C GLN A 57 -13.79 -23.88 6.82
N LYS A 58 -12.92 -22.90 7.16
CA LYS A 58 -11.64 -23.18 7.80
C LYS A 58 -11.80 -23.35 9.31
N SER A 59 -10.98 -24.22 9.89
CA SER A 59 -10.87 -24.38 11.34
C SER A 59 -10.29 -23.13 12.01
N GLU A 60 -10.51 -22.99 13.32
CA GLU A 60 -9.89 -21.91 14.10
C GLU A 60 -8.35 -21.96 14.07
N ALA A 61 -7.77 -23.15 14.03
CA ALA A 61 -6.31 -23.32 13.92
C ALA A 61 -5.77 -22.77 12.59
N GLU A 62 -6.44 -23.09 11.48
CA GLU A 62 -6.09 -22.56 10.15
C GLU A 62 -6.23 -21.03 10.08
N ARG A 63 -7.33 -20.47 10.59
CA ARG A 63 -7.53 -19.02 10.64
C ARG A 63 -6.44 -18.32 11.46
N ARG A 64 -6.05 -18.89 12.61
CA ARG A 64 -4.94 -18.38 13.42
C ARG A 64 -3.62 -18.46 12.68
N ALA A 65 -3.36 -19.54 11.94
CA ALA A 65 -2.16 -19.68 11.13
C ALA A 65 -2.12 -18.62 10.00
N LEU A 66 -3.25 -18.38 9.30
CA LEU A 66 -3.38 -17.31 8.31
C LEU A 66 -3.14 -15.92 8.93
N ALA A 67 -3.75 -15.64 10.08
CA ALA A 67 -3.54 -14.38 10.77
C ALA A 67 -2.07 -14.15 11.15
N ARG A 68 -1.38 -15.16 11.70
CA ARG A 68 0.05 -15.05 12.02
C ARG A 68 0.90 -14.81 10.77
N ARG A 69 0.60 -15.48 9.66
CA ARG A 69 1.27 -15.26 8.37
C ARG A 69 1.02 -13.84 7.86
N PHE A 70 -0.20 -13.33 7.96
CA PHE A 70 -0.53 -11.95 7.64
C PHE A 70 0.33 -10.94 8.42
N TYR A 71 0.43 -11.10 9.76
CA TYR A 71 1.25 -10.18 10.57
C TYR A 71 2.75 -10.27 10.26
N ARG A 72 3.27 -11.45 9.95
CA ARG A 72 4.65 -11.59 9.46
C ARG A 72 4.87 -10.80 8.18
N ASN A 73 3.98 -10.97 7.20
CA ASN A 73 4.07 -10.25 5.94
C ASN A 73 3.89 -8.73 6.14
N LEU A 74 3.00 -8.31 7.03
CA LEU A 74 2.82 -6.89 7.38
C LEU A 74 4.10 -6.28 7.97
N MET A 75 4.76 -6.98 8.88
CA MET A 75 6.02 -6.50 9.45
C MET A 75 7.16 -6.52 8.42
N ARG A 76 7.22 -7.54 7.55
CA ARG A 76 8.18 -7.54 6.43
C ARG A 76 7.99 -6.34 5.53
N ALA A 77 6.76 -6.09 5.09
CA ALA A 77 6.46 -4.91 4.26
C ALA A 77 6.83 -3.60 4.96
N ALA A 78 6.60 -3.49 6.28
CA ALA A 78 7.02 -2.32 7.04
C ALA A 78 8.54 -2.12 7.05
N LEU A 79 9.33 -3.20 7.24
CA LEU A 79 10.79 -3.14 7.22
C LEU A 79 11.35 -2.92 5.81
N ASP A 80 10.66 -3.39 4.78
CA ASP A 80 11.05 -3.25 3.38
C ASP A 80 10.97 -1.79 2.89
N HIS A 81 10.26 -0.91 3.61
CA HIS A 81 10.32 0.53 3.34
C HIS A 81 11.74 1.10 3.43
N GLY A 82 12.64 0.45 4.16
CA GLY A 82 14.06 0.81 4.15
C GLY A 82 14.65 0.78 2.73
N VAL A 83 14.38 -0.27 1.97
CA VAL A 83 14.82 -0.38 0.56
C VAL A 83 13.95 0.50 -0.34
N LEU A 84 12.63 0.47 -0.18
CA LEU A 84 11.71 1.24 -1.01
C LEU A 84 11.99 2.75 -0.97
N TRP A 85 12.35 3.29 0.19
CA TRP A 85 12.56 4.73 0.39
C TRP A 85 14.02 5.19 0.24
N SER A 86 14.99 4.28 0.21
CA SER A 86 16.40 4.66 0.16
C SER A 86 17.30 3.74 -0.67
N GLY A 87 16.82 2.58 -1.13
CA GLY A 87 17.56 1.64 -1.96
C GLY A 87 17.82 2.16 -3.37
N THR A 88 18.69 1.52 -4.13
CA THR A 88 18.91 1.82 -5.54
C THR A 88 17.74 1.33 -6.40
N ARG A 89 17.73 1.73 -7.67
CA ARG A 89 16.74 1.24 -8.64
C ARG A 89 16.77 -0.28 -8.75
N ASP A 90 17.97 -0.86 -8.78
CA ASP A 90 18.16 -2.32 -8.90
C ASP A 90 17.72 -3.06 -7.64
N GLU A 91 17.99 -2.50 -6.44
CA GLU A 91 17.51 -3.07 -5.18
C GLU A 91 15.98 -3.12 -5.13
N VAL A 92 15.29 -2.07 -5.60
CA VAL A 92 13.82 -2.04 -5.66
C VAL A 92 13.30 -2.98 -6.74
N ALA A 93 13.93 -3.01 -7.92
CA ALA A 93 13.57 -3.93 -9.00
C ALA A 93 13.68 -5.40 -8.57
N ALA A 94 14.69 -5.74 -7.77
CA ALA A 94 14.86 -7.09 -7.24
C ALA A 94 13.79 -7.50 -6.21
N MET A 95 13.07 -6.54 -5.60
CA MET A 95 12.02 -6.82 -4.61
C MET A 95 10.66 -7.14 -5.24
N VAL A 96 10.39 -6.65 -6.44
CA VAL A 96 9.06 -6.72 -7.06
C VAL A 96 9.17 -7.34 -8.45
N ARG A 97 8.54 -8.50 -8.61
CA ARG A 97 8.38 -9.12 -9.92
C ARG A 97 7.01 -8.78 -10.48
N PHE A 98 6.97 -8.18 -11.64
CA PHE A 98 5.74 -7.94 -12.38
C PHE A 98 5.49 -9.06 -13.39
N GLU A 99 4.24 -9.50 -13.47
CA GLU A 99 3.76 -10.37 -14.52
C GLU A 99 2.87 -9.52 -15.45
N ARG A 100 3.18 -9.55 -16.76
CA ARG A 100 2.44 -8.81 -17.80
C ARG A 100 2.42 -7.30 -17.60
N VAL A 101 3.53 -6.70 -17.14
CA VAL A 101 3.65 -5.24 -17.02
C VAL A 101 3.49 -4.54 -18.37
N GLU A 102 3.77 -5.24 -19.46
CA GLU A 102 3.56 -4.81 -20.85
C GLU A 102 2.11 -4.40 -21.11
N ASN A 103 1.12 -5.03 -20.48
CA ASN A 103 -0.28 -4.62 -20.59
C ASN A 103 -0.50 -3.16 -20.17
N ILE A 104 0.27 -2.67 -19.21
CA ILE A 104 0.22 -1.26 -18.77
C ILE A 104 1.07 -0.39 -19.68
N THR A 105 2.34 -0.76 -19.90
CA THR A 105 3.29 0.09 -20.63
C THR A 105 2.91 0.27 -22.10
N GLU A 106 2.42 -0.79 -22.76
CA GLU A 106 1.95 -0.73 -24.15
C GLU A 106 0.66 0.07 -24.29
N THR A 107 -0.29 -0.10 -23.35
CA THR A 107 -1.55 0.69 -23.34
C THR A 107 -1.25 2.17 -23.22
N VAL A 108 -0.35 2.53 -22.30
CA VAL A 108 0.09 3.92 -22.14
C VAL A 108 0.84 4.42 -23.39
N ALA A 109 1.70 3.59 -24.00
CA ALA A 109 2.44 3.95 -25.21
C ALA A 109 1.53 4.20 -26.42
N ARG A 110 0.35 3.54 -26.48
CA ARG A 110 -0.67 3.81 -27.50
C ARG A 110 -1.48 5.08 -27.23
N GLY A 111 -1.23 5.79 -26.13
CA GLY A 111 -1.99 6.98 -25.72
C GLY A 111 -3.38 6.69 -25.18
N GLU A 112 -3.67 5.46 -24.80
CA GLU A 112 -4.95 5.05 -24.26
C GLU A 112 -5.06 5.41 -22.77
N HIS A 113 -6.26 5.78 -22.32
CA HIS A 113 -6.51 6.02 -20.91
C HIS A 113 -6.67 4.72 -20.15
N LEU A 114 -5.97 4.58 -19.03
CA LEU A 114 -5.94 3.36 -18.23
C LEU A 114 -6.23 3.62 -16.77
N ILE A 115 -7.12 2.80 -16.20
CA ILE A 115 -7.33 2.70 -14.75
C ILE A 115 -6.76 1.36 -14.29
N VAL A 116 -5.81 1.41 -13.37
CA VAL A 116 -5.22 0.22 -12.74
C VAL A 116 -5.85 0.04 -11.37
N ILE A 117 -6.58 -1.04 -11.18
CA ILE A 117 -7.16 -1.39 -9.87
C ILE A 117 -6.03 -1.87 -8.97
N ALA A 118 -5.79 -1.16 -7.88
CA ALA A 118 -4.70 -1.39 -6.93
C ALA A 118 -5.24 -1.56 -5.49
N PRO A 119 -5.79 -2.74 -5.14
CA PRO A 119 -6.32 -2.97 -3.79
C PRO A 119 -5.26 -2.82 -2.70
N HIS A 120 -5.67 -2.51 -1.46
CA HIS A 120 -4.79 -2.34 -0.30
C HIS A 120 -4.22 -3.68 0.20
N PHE A 121 -3.45 -4.37 -0.65
CA PHE A 121 -2.64 -5.51 -0.21
C PHE A 121 -1.44 -5.04 0.62
N VAL A 122 -0.88 -5.95 1.41
CA VAL A 122 0.27 -5.68 2.28
C VAL A 122 1.48 -5.09 1.50
N GLY A 123 1.67 -5.49 0.24
CA GLY A 123 2.76 -5.00 -0.63
C GLY A 123 2.41 -3.78 -1.48
N LEU A 124 1.35 -3.03 -1.19
CA LEU A 124 0.88 -1.93 -2.03
C LEU A 124 1.96 -0.89 -2.36
N ASP A 125 2.70 -0.42 -1.37
CA ASP A 125 3.78 0.56 -1.60
C ASP A 125 4.93 -0.03 -2.44
N ALA A 126 5.27 -1.31 -2.24
CA ALA A 126 6.25 -1.99 -3.06
C ALA A 126 5.78 -2.10 -4.52
N ALA A 127 4.52 -2.47 -4.73
CA ALA A 127 3.94 -2.53 -6.07
C ALA A 127 3.91 -1.15 -6.74
N GLY A 128 3.46 -0.10 -6.04
CA GLY A 128 3.38 1.26 -6.57
C GLY A 128 4.76 1.85 -6.89
N ILE A 129 5.71 1.76 -5.98
CA ILE A 129 7.09 2.25 -6.20
C ILE A 129 7.80 1.42 -7.28
N GLY A 130 7.61 0.09 -7.27
CA GLY A 130 8.16 -0.79 -8.30
C GLY A 130 7.56 -0.51 -9.68
N LEU A 131 6.26 -0.24 -9.79
CA LEU A 131 5.63 0.10 -11.06
C LEU A 131 6.16 1.43 -11.63
N ASN A 132 6.54 2.38 -10.77
CA ASN A 132 7.21 3.61 -11.18
C ASN A 132 8.60 3.39 -11.81
N LEU A 133 9.16 2.18 -11.75
CA LEU A 133 10.35 1.83 -12.55
C LEU A 133 10.04 1.67 -14.04
N HIS A 134 8.77 1.44 -14.39
CA HIS A 134 8.31 1.13 -15.74
C HIS A 134 7.46 2.26 -16.34
N VAL A 135 6.58 2.86 -15.56
CA VAL A 135 5.62 3.86 -16.04
C VAL A 135 5.32 4.90 -14.97
N ARG A 136 5.23 6.16 -15.39
CA ARG A 136 4.73 7.24 -14.55
C ARG A 136 3.21 7.15 -14.46
N GLY A 137 2.65 7.21 -13.27
CA GLY A 137 1.20 7.19 -13.06
C GLY A 137 0.70 8.33 -12.18
N CYS A 138 -0.60 8.34 -11.90
CA CYS A 138 -1.20 9.21 -10.90
C CYS A 138 -2.03 8.41 -9.90
N SER A 139 -2.18 8.91 -8.69
CA SER A 139 -2.98 8.29 -7.64
C SER A 139 -3.47 9.32 -6.63
N LEU A 140 -4.57 8.99 -5.96
CA LEU A 140 -5.00 9.73 -4.77
C LEU A 140 -4.26 9.20 -3.53
N TYR A 141 -3.86 10.09 -2.63
CA TYR A 141 -3.29 9.69 -1.36
C TYR A 141 -3.87 10.48 -0.19
N GLN A 142 -3.92 9.85 0.98
CA GLN A 142 -4.29 10.52 2.22
C GLN A 142 -3.05 11.07 2.89
N LYS A 143 -3.03 12.38 3.17
CA LYS A 143 -1.96 13.01 3.94
C LYS A 143 -1.84 12.38 5.32
N GLN A 144 -0.61 12.13 5.75
CA GLN A 144 -0.34 11.66 7.09
C GLN A 144 -0.50 12.80 8.10
N ALA A 145 -1.01 12.49 9.30
CA ALA A 145 -1.18 13.48 10.36
C ALA A 145 0.15 14.11 10.81
N ASN A 146 1.24 13.35 10.77
CA ASN A 146 2.58 13.85 11.07
C ASN A 146 3.27 14.28 9.77
N PRO A 147 3.61 15.57 9.59
CA PRO A 147 4.19 16.09 8.35
C PRO A 147 5.56 15.50 8.02
N VAL A 148 6.34 15.09 9.01
CA VAL A 148 7.65 14.45 8.79
C VAL A 148 7.51 13.06 8.16
N TRP A 149 6.50 12.29 8.59
CA TRP A 149 6.17 11.00 7.96
C TRP A 149 5.55 11.19 6.59
N ASP A 150 4.70 12.20 6.40
CA ASP A 150 4.08 12.53 5.11
C ASP A 150 5.15 12.85 4.06
N GLU A 151 6.06 13.74 4.40
CA GLU A 151 7.21 14.11 3.54
C GLU A 151 8.08 12.89 3.18
N ALA A 152 8.39 12.03 4.14
CA ALA A 152 9.21 10.84 3.90
C ALA A 152 8.50 9.83 3.00
N ALA A 153 7.20 9.60 3.20
CA ALA A 153 6.40 8.70 2.36
C ALA A 153 6.27 9.22 0.92
N LEU A 154 5.98 10.52 0.75
CA LEU A 154 5.92 11.15 -0.56
C LEU A 154 7.27 11.08 -1.28
N ALA A 155 8.35 11.48 -0.61
CA ALA A 155 9.70 11.40 -1.16
C ALA A 155 10.05 9.97 -1.61
N GLY A 156 9.67 8.95 -0.81
CA GLY A 156 9.87 7.55 -1.16
C GLY A 156 9.09 7.12 -2.40
N ARG A 157 7.83 7.54 -2.53
CA ARG A 157 6.96 7.21 -3.68
C ARG A 157 7.35 7.93 -4.97
N MET A 158 7.95 9.12 -4.87
CA MET A 158 8.30 9.95 -6.05
C MET A 158 9.68 9.64 -6.64
N ARG A 159 10.43 8.69 -6.10
CA ARG A 159 11.86 8.49 -6.38
C ARG A 159 12.23 8.18 -7.83
N PHE A 160 11.37 7.51 -8.59
CA PHE A 160 11.80 6.93 -9.89
C PHE A 160 11.14 7.55 -11.12
N ALA A 161 9.85 7.87 -11.06
CA ALA A 161 9.11 8.40 -12.19
C ALA A 161 8.33 9.66 -11.86
N GLU A 162 8.50 10.20 -10.66
CA GLU A 162 7.78 11.38 -10.19
C GLU A 162 6.26 11.30 -10.48
N PRO A 163 5.56 10.27 -9.94
CA PRO A 163 4.12 10.11 -10.16
C PRO A 163 3.35 11.33 -9.69
N GLU A 164 2.21 11.61 -10.30
CA GLU A 164 1.34 12.71 -9.87
C GLU A 164 0.49 12.24 -8.68
N LEU A 165 0.97 12.46 -7.45
CA LEU A 165 0.28 12.11 -6.22
C LEU A 165 -0.64 13.24 -5.79
N ILE A 166 -1.95 13.02 -5.86
CA ILE A 166 -2.99 14.00 -5.58
C ILE A 166 -3.47 13.80 -4.14
N ALA A 167 -3.25 14.80 -3.28
CA ALA A 167 -3.73 14.75 -1.90
C ALA A 167 -5.26 14.82 -1.86
N LYS A 168 -5.89 13.90 -1.13
CA LYS A 168 -7.34 13.91 -0.94
C LYS A 168 -7.78 15.21 -0.24
N SER A 169 -8.64 15.97 -0.90
CA SER A 169 -9.17 17.26 -0.43
C SER A 169 -10.69 17.39 -0.61
N GLY A 170 -11.33 16.45 -1.33
CA GLY A 170 -12.77 16.40 -1.57
C GLY A 170 -13.14 16.44 -3.07
N HIS A 171 -14.22 17.16 -3.42
CA HIS A 171 -14.80 17.11 -4.76
C HIS A 171 -13.89 17.54 -5.93
N GLN A 172 -12.77 18.20 -5.65
CA GLN A 172 -11.83 18.60 -6.70
C GLN A 172 -10.84 17.51 -7.09
N ASP A 173 -10.76 16.44 -6.32
CA ASP A 173 -9.77 15.38 -6.50
C ASP A 173 -10.00 14.64 -7.82
N LEU A 174 -11.24 14.34 -8.16
CA LEU A 174 -11.60 13.69 -9.43
C LEU A 174 -11.22 14.55 -10.65
N LYS A 175 -11.42 15.88 -10.57
CA LYS A 175 -10.99 16.78 -11.65
C LYS A 175 -9.47 16.78 -11.83
N ALA A 176 -8.71 16.67 -10.75
CA ALA A 176 -7.26 16.56 -10.81
C ALA A 176 -6.83 15.22 -11.42
N VAL A 177 -7.46 14.10 -11.03
CA VAL A 177 -7.23 12.78 -11.65
C VAL A 177 -7.52 12.81 -13.15
N ILE A 178 -8.68 13.35 -13.56
CA ILE A 178 -9.04 13.46 -14.99
C ILE A 178 -7.99 14.27 -15.77
N ARG A 179 -7.51 15.38 -15.19
CA ARG A 179 -6.44 16.18 -15.81
C ARG A 179 -5.13 15.37 -15.95
N ALA A 180 -4.76 14.59 -14.95
CA ALA A 180 -3.58 13.72 -15.00
C ALA A 180 -3.74 12.63 -16.08
N MET A 181 -4.90 11.98 -16.15
CA MET A 181 -5.20 10.98 -17.17
C MET A 181 -5.19 11.58 -18.60
N ARG A 182 -5.67 12.81 -18.79
CA ARG A 182 -5.59 13.53 -20.08
C ARG A 182 -4.15 13.83 -20.51
N LYS A 183 -3.20 13.83 -19.58
CA LYS A 183 -1.76 13.91 -19.88
C LYS A 183 -1.14 12.52 -20.20
N GLY A 184 -1.94 11.47 -20.30
CA GLY A 184 -1.51 10.10 -20.57
C GLY A 184 -1.07 9.32 -19.33
N LEU A 185 -1.32 9.81 -18.10
CA LEU A 185 -0.95 9.08 -16.89
C LEU A 185 -2.01 8.03 -16.54
N PRO A 186 -1.65 6.74 -16.36
CA PRO A 186 -2.55 5.74 -15.81
C PRO A 186 -2.93 6.10 -14.37
N PHE A 187 -4.21 5.91 -14.03
CA PHE A 187 -4.71 6.17 -12.69
C PHE A 187 -4.70 4.91 -11.84
N TYR A 188 -3.94 4.91 -10.74
CA TYR A 188 -3.94 3.84 -9.75
C TYR A 188 -5.08 4.06 -8.78
N TYR A 189 -6.12 3.25 -8.92
CA TYR A 189 -7.36 3.36 -8.18
C TYR A 189 -7.46 2.31 -7.08
N LEU A 190 -7.74 2.78 -5.86
CA LEU A 190 -7.81 1.98 -4.65
C LEU A 190 -9.25 2.06 -4.08
N PRO A 191 -10.17 1.18 -4.53
CA PRO A 191 -11.60 1.26 -4.17
C PRO A 191 -11.97 0.64 -2.82
N ASP A 192 -11.09 -0.09 -2.19
CA ASP A 192 -11.33 -1.04 -1.11
C ASP A 192 -11.13 -0.48 0.31
N MET A 193 -11.30 0.83 0.48
CA MET A 193 -11.30 1.48 1.81
C MET A 193 -12.72 1.85 2.22
N ASP A 194 -13.03 1.62 3.51
CA ASP A 194 -14.28 2.06 4.12
C ASP A 194 -14.26 3.59 4.32
N HIS A 195 -15.11 4.29 3.61
CA HIS A 195 -15.35 5.74 3.76
C HIS A 195 -16.73 6.06 4.34
N GLY A 196 -17.41 5.03 4.87
CA GLY A 196 -18.73 5.13 5.47
C GLY A 196 -19.87 5.11 4.44
N ARG A 197 -21.06 4.80 4.91
CA ARG A 197 -22.25 4.45 4.11
C ARG A 197 -22.71 5.49 3.07
N LYS A 198 -22.32 6.76 3.21
CA LYS A 198 -22.85 7.84 2.34
C LYS A 198 -22.25 7.84 0.92
N ASN A 199 -21.06 7.27 0.74
CA ASN A 199 -20.32 7.36 -0.51
C ASN A 199 -19.83 5.98 -0.99
N SER A 200 -20.50 4.92 -0.62
CA SER A 200 -20.07 3.55 -0.87
C SER A 200 -21.19 2.70 -1.43
N ILE A 201 -20.80 1.70 -2.18
CA ILE A 201 -21.64 0.55 -2.54
C ILE A 201 -21.15 -0.69 -1.80
N PHE A 202 -22.05 -1.64 -1.56
CA PHE A 202 -21.68 -2.93 -1.00
C PHE A 202 -21.52 -3.95 -2.12
N VAL A 203 -20.31 -4.52 -2.21
CA VAL A 203 -20.01 -5.60 -3.16
C VAL A 203 -19.63 -6.86 -2.39
N PRO A 204 -19.94 -8.07 -2.92
CA PRO A 204 -19.54 -9.30 -2.26
C PRO A 204 -18.01 -9.49 -2.27
N PHE A 205 -17.42 -9.61 -1.07
CA PHE A 205 -16.02 -9.98 -0.89
C PHE A 205 -15.98 -11.29 -0.10
N PHE A 206 -15.58 -12.38 -0.74
CA PHE A 206 -15.73 -13.75 -0.21
C PHE A 206 -17.17 -14.08 0.24
N GLY A 207 -18.18 -13.56 -0.48
CA GLY A 207 -19.59 -13.74 -0.14
C GLY A 207 -20.12 -12.84 0.99
N VAL A 208 -19.27 -12.00 1.56
CA VAL A 208 -19.64 -11.02 2.62
C VAL A 208 -19.75 -9.63 1.97
N PRO A 209 -20.85 -8.89 2.19
CA PRO A 209 -20.95 -7.50 1.71
C PRO A 209 -19.83 -6.65 2.29
N ALA A 210 -18.98 -6.11 1.40
CA ALA A 210 -17.88 -5.23 1.76
C ALA A 210 -18.10 -3.83 1.15
N ASP A 211 -17.77 -2.83 1.94
CA ASP A 211 -17.80 -1.43 1.53
C ASP A 211 -16.78 -1.18 0.41
N THR A 212 -17.22 -0.53 -0.64
CA THR A 212 -16.39 -0.25 -1.83
C THR A 212 -16.76 1.12 -2.38
N ILE A 213 -15.75 1.91 -2.74
CA ILE A 213 -15.96 3.24 -3.31
C ILE A 213 -16.18 3.11 -4.82
N PRO A 214 -17.32 3.57 -5.37
CA PRO A 214 -17.49 3.65 -6.81
C PRO A 214 -16.59 4.73 -7.40
N ILE A 215 -16.14 4.53 -8.64
CA ILE A 215 -15.25 5.46 -9.33
C ILE A 215 -15.95 6.79 -9.68
N ASP A 216 -17.27 6.78 -9.78
CA ASP A 216 -18.09 7.92 -10.15
C ASP A 216 -18.53 8.79 -8.95
N GLY A 217 -18.21 8.39 -7.73
CA GLY A 217 -18.52 9.15 -6.51
C GLY A 217 -19.99 9.22 -6.15
N ARG A 218 -20.84 8.32 -6.69
CA ARG A 218 -22.28 8.22 -6.37
C ARG A 218 -22.53 7.23 -5.26
#